data_ed627960ff3a93cf0ca6852078956710
#
_entry.id   ed627960ff3a93cf0ca6852078956710
#
_cell.length_a   1.000
_cell.length_b   1.000
_cell.length_c   1.000
_cell.angle_alpha   90.00
_cell.angle_beta   90.00
_cell.angle_gamma   90.00
#
_symmetry.space_group_name_H-M   'P 1'
#
loop_
_entity.id
_entity.type
_entity.pdbx_description
1 polymer ?
#
loop_
_entity_poly.entity_id
_entity_poly.type
_entity_poly.pdbx_seq_one_letter_code
_entity_poly.pdbx_strand_id
1 'polypeptide(L)'
;MSYTEEIRTESSLPQEGEGLEANALYEGDTGSLSFEQRQLMVTLLRGPYLTQAERPNLWQTLINSRSVIEASLANLFLSLIVDEELGVAFCRQADVGDLEAPQLLRQFSLSYLDSVLLLELRQRLLTAQSKGEKAVIAQETIEELLKTFDVSAKTNERQFKSHVNAVIKRLTARKLLKKLGDNTHLYEICLALKLIFNVEEIVALKKAYQDKAEQDFQNVEADDLLDEDEEI
;
A
#
# COMPACT_ATOMS: atom_id res chain seq x y z
N MET A 1 44.18 30.62 64.95
CA MET A 1 43.01 31.27 64.33
C MET A 1 42.90 30.71 62.93
N SER A 2 42.09 29.71 62.78
CA SER A 2 41.83 29.01 61.50
C SER A 2 40.59 29.59 60.88
N TYR A 3 40.69 30.05 59.64
CA TYR A 3 39.54 30.38 58.83
C TYR A 3 39.29 29.21 57.84
N THR A 4 38.15 28.57 58.00
CA THR A 4 37.64 27.53 57.14
C THR A 4 36.84 28.22 56.02
N GLU A 5 37.30 28.10 54.81
CA GLU A 5 36.57 28.53 53.58
C GLU A 5 35.59 27.47 53.19
N GLU A 6 34.29 27.78 53.24
CA GLU A 6 33.21 26.96 52.72
C GLU A 6 33.15 27.04 51.21
N ILE A 7 33.44 25.99 50.47
CA ILE A 7 33.22 25.83 49.04
C ILE A 7 31.73 25.54 48.81
N ARG A 8 31.00 26.53 48.32
CA ARG A 8 29.68 26.34 47.76
C ARG A 8 29.82 25.66 46.40
N THR A 9 29.49 24.40 46.31
CA THR A 9 29.20 23.72 45.03
C THR A 9 27.82 24.13 44.55
N GLU A 10 27.75 25.02 43.59
CA GLU A 10 26.55 25.23 42.80
C GLU A 10 26.34 24.04 41.88
N SER A 11 25.36 23.23 42.24
CA SER A 11 24.81 22.16 41.39
C SER A 11 24.01 22.85 40.30
N SER A 12 24.60 22.97 39.12
CA SER A 12 23.89 23.36 37.90
C SER A 12 23.01 22.17 37.47
N LEU A 13 21.72 22.31 37.70
CA LEU A 13 20.70 21.48 37.06
C LEU A 13 20.82 21.62 35.57
N PRO A 14 20.68 20.52 34.76
CA PRO A 14 20.63 20.63 33.32
C PRO A 14 19.39 21.44 32.95
N GLN A 15 19.56 22.47 32.15
CA GLN A 15 18.47 23.23 31.53
C GLN A 15 17.76 22.30 30.52
N GLU A 16 16.69 21.67 30.96
CA GLU A 16 15.70 21.04 30.08
C GLU A 16 14.95 22.16 29.34
N GLY A 17 15.34 22.48 28.13
CA GLY A 17 14.59 23.48 27.34
C GLY A 17 15.15 23.86 25.97
N GLU A 18 16.44 23.67 25.72
CA GLU A 18 17.07 24.24 24.49
C GLU A 18 16.92 23.37 23.22
N GLY A 19 16.37 22.15 23.29
CA GLY A 19 16.26 21.25 22.11
C GLY A 19 14.93 21.32 21.34
N LEU A 20 13.87 21.83 21.93
CA LEU A 20 12.53 21.79 21.35
C LEU A 20 12.18 23.02 20.50
N GLU A 21 12.80 24.18 20.75
CA GLU A 21 12.50 25.40 19.99
C GLU A 21 13.16 25.45 18.59
N ALA A 22 14.20 24.66 18.34
CA ALA A 22 14.95 24.71 17.08
C ALA A 22 14.18 24.17 15.85
N ASN A 23 13.08 23.43 16.04
CA ASN A 23 12.27 22.82 14.97
C ASN A 23 10.84 23.35 14.90
N ALA A 24 10.46 24.34 15.70
CA ALA A 24 9.13 24.95 15.64
C ALA A 24 8.94 25.66 14.30
N LEU A 25 7.93 25.24 13.53
CA LEU A 25 7.63 25.77 12.20
C LEU A 25 6.51 26.85 12.24
N TYR A 26 5.78 26.91 13.33
CA TYR A 26 4.68 27.87 13.55
C TYR A 26 4.45 28.07 15.06
N GLU A 27 3.69 29.09 15.43
CA GLU A 27 3.37 29.39 16.83
C GLU A 27 2.63 28.22 17.50
N GLY A 28 3.13 27.77 18.65
CA GLY A 28 2.59 26.61 19.38
C GLY A 28 3.02 25.24 18.84
N ASP A 29 3.97 25.18 17.91
CA ASP A 29 4.50 23.94 17.39
C ASP A 29 5.43 23.26 18.43
N THR A 30 5.06 22.08 18.88
CA THR A 30 5.83 21.21 19.79
C THR A 30 6.47 20.01 19.07
N GLY A 31 6.38 19.97 17.74
CA GLY A 31 6.89 18.83 16.96
C GLY A 31 8.42 18.85 16.84
N SER A 32 9.03 17.69 16.96
CA SER A 32 10.50 17.50 16.91
C SER A 32 11.06 17.30 15.50
N LEU A 33 10.20 17.02 14.49
CA LEU A 33 10.63 16.76 13.13
C LEU A 33 10.85 18.04 12.33
N SER A 34 11.85 18.04 11.44
CA SER A 34 12.05 19.13 10.47
C SER A 34 10.90 19.22 9.47
N PHE A 35 10.82 20.33 8.74
CA PHE A 35 9.80 20.53 7.70
C PHE A 35 9.79 19.39 6.66
N GLU A 36 10.96 18.99 6.15
CA GLU A 36 11.12 17.93 5.17
C GLU A 36 10.72 16.57 5.74
N GLN A 37 11.06 16.28 6.99
CA GLN A 37 10.65 15.07 7.68
C GLN A 37 9.13 15.01 7.87
N ARG A 38 8.49 16.13 8.22
CA ARG A 38 7.01 16.20 8.30
C ARG A 38 6.35 16.03 6.94
N GLN A 39 6.89 16.65 5.88
CA GLN A 39 6.41 16.43 4.51
C GLN A 39 6.52 14.95 4.10
N LEU A 40 7.65 14.32 4.43
CA LEU A 40 7.87 12.90 4.19
C LEU A 40 6.84 12.04 4.94
N MET A 41 6.64 12.27 6.24
CA MET A 41 5.65 11.57 7.06
C MET A 41 4.24 11.68 6.45
N VAL A 42 3.80 12.89 6.11
CA VAL A 42 2.50 13.10 5.47
C VAL A 42 2.40 12.37 4.14
N THR A 43 3.48 12.34 3.35
CA THR A 43 3.50 11.63 2.06
C THR A 43 3.37 10.13 2.25
N LEU A 44 4.09 9.55 3.22
CA LEU A 44 4.02 8.12 3.54
C LEU A 44 2.64 7.72 4.08
N LEU A 45 2.05 8.53 4.96
CA LEU A 45 0.71 8.28 5.53
C LEU A 45 -0.41 8.40 4.49
N ARG A 46 -0.30 9.32 3.54
CA ARG A 46 -1.27 9.44 2.45
C ARG A 46 -1.17 8.30 1.44
N GLY A 47 0.01 7.67 1.35
CA GLY A 47 0.27 6.55 0.46
C GLY A 47 -0.03 6.82 -1.01
N PRO A 48 -0.12 5.76 -1.81
CA PRO A 48 0.12 4.37 -1.44
C PRO A 48 1.61 4.04 -1.22
N TYR A 49 2.54 4.80 -1.81
CA TYR A 49 3.98 4.64 -1.72
C TYR A 49 4.71 5.91 -2.16
N LEU A 50 5.99 6.00 -1.80
CA LEU A 50 6.96 6.98 -2.26
C LEU A 50 7.92 6.31 -3.25
N THR A 51 8.26 6.96 -4.36
CA THR A 51 9.34 6.50 -5.24
C THR A 51 10.45 7.52 -5.32
N GLN A 52 11.69 7.02 -5.40
CA GLN A 52 12.88 7.85 -5.63
C GLN A 52 12.77 8.66 -6.93
N ALA A 53 12.24 8.02 -7.99
CA ALA A 53 12.12 8.63 -9.31
C ALA A 53 11.15 9.83 -9.35
N GLU A 54 10.01 9.76 -8.62
CA GLU A 54 9.02 10.83 -8.62
C GLU A 54 9.34 11.94 -7.59
N ARG A 55 9.99 11.58 -6.47
CA ARG A 55 10.26 12.51 -5.36
C ARG A 55 11.69 12.33 -4.80
N PRO A 56 12.73 12.63 -5.58
CA PRO A 56 14.13 12.41 -5.18
C PRO A 56 14.52 13.14 -3.89
N ASN A 57 14.02 14.35 -3.65
CA ASN A 57 14.33 15.10 -2.43
C ASN A 57 13.75 14.42 -1.17
N LEU A 58 12.49 13.99 -1.22
CA LEU A 58 11.88 13.26 -0.09
C LEU A 58 12.52 11.90 0.11
N TRP A 59 12.97 11.26 -0.96
CA TRP A 59 13.74 10.02 -0.88
C TRP A 59 15.05 10.22 -0.13
N GLN A 60 15.79 11.28 -0.47
CA GLN A 60 17.03 11.61 0.24
C GLN A 60 16.78 11.92 1.72
N THR A 61 15.69 12.65 2.03
CA THR A 61 15.28 12.90 3.42
C THR A 61 14.97 11.56 4.13
N LEU A 62 14.31 10.61 3.46
CA LEU A 62 14.02 9.30 4.00
C LEU A 62 15.30 8.54 4.38
N ILE A 63 16.25 8.46 3.46
CA ILE A 63 17.50 7.73 3.70
C ILE A 63 18.30 8.36 4.83
N ASN A 64 18.38 9.69 4.87
CA ASN A 64 19.15 10.42 5.89
C ASN A 64 18.50 10.37 7.29
N SER A 65 17.18 10.24 7.36
CA SER A 65 16.41 10.32 8.62
C SER A 65 15.64 9.03 8.93
N ARG A 66 16.03 7.91 8.35
CA ARG A 66 15.28 6.66 8.38
C ARG A 66 14.86 6.25 9.79
N SER A 67 15.80 6.22 10.74
CA SER A 67 15.52 5.80 12.13
C SER A 67 14.51 6.71 12.84
N VAL A 68 14.58 8.01 12.58
CA VAL A 68 13.64 9.01 13.16
C VAL A 68 12.24 8.81 12.59
N ILE A 69 12.14 8.56 11.29
CA ILE A 69 10.86 8.29 10.62
C ILE A 69 10.26 6.96 11.06
N GLU A 70 11.08 5.89 11.16
CA GLU A 70 10.65 4.59 11.68
C GLU A 70 10.11 4.70 13.11
N ALA A 71 10.82 5.41 14.00
CA ALA A 71 10.36 5.64 15.37
C ALA A 71 9.04 6.44 15.43
N SER A 72 8.89 7.45 14.57
CA SER A 72 7.68 8.25 14.50
C SER A 72 6.48 7.45 13.99
N LEU A 73 6.69 6.58 13.00
CA LEU A 73 5.67 5.67 12.46
C LEU A 73 5.28 4.58 13.47
N ALA A 74 6.26 4.06 14.22
CA ALA A 74 6.01 3.05 15.25
C ALA A 74 5.05 3.56 16.34
N ASN A 75 5.09 4.86 16.70
CA ASN A 75 4.11 5.48 17.61
C ASN A 75 2.66 5.44 17.08
N LEU A 76 2.48 5.18 15.79
CA LEU A 76 1.19 5.07 15.11
C LEU A 76 0.84 3.60 14.76
N PHE A 77 1.55 2.62 15.31
CA PHE A 77 1.45 1.19 14.98
C PHE A 77 1.70 0.92 13.49
N LEU A 78 2.61 1.69 12.87
CA LEU A 78 3.02 1.53 11.49
C LEU A 78 4.48 1.11 11.41
N SER A 79 4.79 0.28 10.41
CA SER A 79 6.15 -0.05 10.00
C SER A 79 6.47 0.56 8.64
N LEU A 80 7.72 0.99 8.48
CA LEU A 80 8.25 1.50 7.24
C LEU A 80 8.90 0.37 6.45
N ILE A 81 8.51 0.21 5.19
CA ILE A 81 9.13 -0.71 4.24
C ILE A 81 9.91 0.14 3.24
N VAL A 82 11.19 -0.14 3.08
CA VAL A 82 12.08 0.54 2.14
C VAL A 82 12.83 -0.49 1.32
N ASP A 83 12.72 -0.40 0.01
CA ASP A 83 13.53 -1.14 -0.95
C ASP A 83 14.36 -0.11 -1.72
N GLU A 84 15.65 -0.03 -1.39
CA GLU A 84 16.56 0.95 -1.98
C GLU A 84 16.94 0.58 -3.42
N GLU A 85 16.94 -0.71 -3.76
CA GLU A 85 17.22 -1.19 -5.11
C GLU A 85 16.11 -0.80 -6.08
N LEU A 86 14.85 -0.99 -5.66
CA LEU A 86 13.68 -0.56 -6.44
C LEU A 86 13.37 0.93 -6.30
N GLY A 87 13.99 1.61 -5.34
CA GLY A 87 13.71 3.01 -5.02
C GLY A 87 12.25 3.24 -4.58
N VAL A 88 11.69 2.34 -3.77
CA VAL A 88 10.30 2.37 -3.32
C VAL A 88 10.21 2.30 -1.80
N ALA A 89 9.38 3.14 -1.20
CA ALA A 89 9.07 3.10 0.24
C ALA A 89 7.57 3.30 0.49
N PHE A 90 7.05 2.63 1.52
CA PHE A 90 5.66 2.77 1.94
C PHE A 90 5.48 2.35 3.41
N CYS A 91 4.34 2.74 3.99
CA CYS A 91 3.95 2.30 5.32
C CYS A 91 3.04 1.08 5.24
N ARG A 92 3.19 0.18 6.20
CA ARG A 92 2.32 -0.95 6.45
C ARG A 92 1.85 -0.91 7.90
N GLN A 93 0.65 -1.41 8.19
CA GLN A 93 0.23 -1.66 9.57
C GLN A 93 1.23 -2.62 10.21
N ALA A 94 1.72 -2.30 11.40
CA ALA A 94 2.64 -3.18 12.12
C ALA A 94 1.94 -4.46 12.55
N ASP A 95 2.67 -5.57 12.52
CA ASP A 95 2.22 -6.78 13.18
C ASP A 95 2.51 -6.64 14.69
N VAL A 96 1.45 -6.52 15.45
CA VAL A 96 1.50 -6.29 16.91
C VAL A 96 1.06 -7.52 17.71
N GLY A 97 0.95 -8.68 17.05
CA GLY A 97 0.48 -9.92 17.67
C GLY A 97 -0.93 -9.76 18.23
N ASP A 98 -1.14 -10.14 19.48
CA ASP A 98 -2.44 -10.14 20.16
C ASP A 98 -2.88 -8.74 20.65
N LEU A 99 -2.10 -7.68 20.41
CA LEU A 99 -2.46 -6.33 20.81
C LEU A 99 -3.55 -5.76 19.88
N GLU A 100 -4.67 -5.32 20.46
CA GLU A 100 -5.71 -4.61 19.73
C GLU A 100 -5.25 -3.17 19.37
N ALA A 101 -4.49 -3.05 18.28
CA ALA A 101 -4.03 -1.75 17.79
C ALA A 101 -5.04 -1.12 16.80
N PRO A 102 -5.28 0.19 16.88
CA PRO A 102 -6.12 0.87 15.92
C PRO A 102 -5.50 0.82 14.52
N GLN A 103 -6.34 0.60 13.50
CA GLN A 103 -5.90 0.61 12.12
C GLN A 103 -5.97 2.02 11.54
N LEU A 104 -4.80 2.59 11.24
CA LEU A 104 -4.69 3.93 10.64
C LEU A 104 -4.76 3.88 9.12
N LEU A 105 -4.14 2.90 8.50
CA LEU A 105 -4.11 2.78 7.05
C LEU A 105 -5.41 2.17 6.53
N ARG A 106 -5.92 2.74 5.43
CA ARG A 106 -7.10 2.16 4.76
C ARG A 106 -6.77 0.79 4.21
N GLN A 107 -7.55 -0.20 4.62
CA GLN A 107 -7.46 -1.53 4.01
C GLN A 107 -8.00 -1.49 2.58
N PHE A 108 -7.32 -2.21 1.69
CA PHE A 108 -7.75 -2.38 0.32
C PHE A 108 -8.47 -3.72 0.19
N SER A 109 -9.78 -3.68 0.05
CA SER A 109 -10.50 -4.86 -0.41
C SER A 109 -10.20 -5.07 -1.91
N LEU A 110 -9.67 -6.25 -2.23
CA LEU A 110 -9.47 -6.68 -3.62
C LEU A 110 -10.68 -7.52 -4.03
N SER A 111 -11.27 -7.23 -5.19
CA SER A 111 -12.25 -8.13 -5.78
C SER A 111 -11.56 -9.34 -6.41
N TYR A 112 -12.33 -10.38 -6.76
CA TYR A 112 -11.81 -11.54 -7.49
C TYR A 112 -11.05 -11.14 -8.76
N LEU A 113 -11.65 -10.26 -9.59
CA LEU A 113 -11.03 -9.79 -10.82
C LEU A 113 -9.78 -8.91 -10.57
N ASP A 114 -9.77 -8.14 -9.46
CA ASP A 114 -8.55 -7.42 -9.05
C ASP A 114 -7.42 -8.40 -8.76
N SER A 115 -7.70 -9.49 -8.03
CA SER A 115 -6.72 -10.50 -7.65
C SER A 115 -6.16 -11.25 -8.87
N VAL A 116 -7.03 -11.60 -9.82
CA VAL A 116 -6.63 -12.23 -11.09
C VAL A 116 -5.68 -11.30 -11.86
N LEU A 117 -6.07 -10.03 -12.02
CA LEU A 117 -5.23 -9.07 -12.76
C LEU A 117 -3.91 -8.81 -12.04
N LEU A 118 -3.90 -8.66 -10.71
CA LEU A 118 -2.68 -8.43 -9.94
C LEU A 118 -1.65 -9.56 -10.08
N LEU A 119 -2.08 -10.82 -10.14
CA LEU A 119 -1.20 -11.97 -10.38
C LEU A 119 -0.53 -11.88 -11.76
N GLU A 120 -1.30 -11.56 -12.80
CA GLU A 120 -0.77 -11.39 -14.16
C GLU A 120 0.18 -10.19 -14.25
N LEU A 121 -0.20 -9.04 -13.66
CA LEU A 121 0.66 -7.85 -13.64
C LEU A 121 1.99 -8.13 -12.94
N ARG A 122 1.97 -8.90 -11.84
CA ARG A 122 3.18 -9.29 -11.13
C ARG A 122 4.07 -10.19 -11.98
N GLN A 123 3.50 -11.16 -12.70
CA GLN A 123 4.25 -12.04 -13.60
C GLN A 123 4.90 -11.26 -14.73
N ARG A 124 4.18 -10.32 -15.36
CA ARG A 124 4.71 -9.43 -16.40
C ARG A 124 5.83 -8.55 -15.87
N LEU A 125 5.66 -8.02 -14.65
CA LEU A 125 6.69 -7.20 -14.01
C LEU A 125 8.00 -7.98 -13.81
N LEU A 126 7.94 -9.21 -13.30
CA LEU A 126 9.10 -10.08 -13.13
C LEU A 126 9.79 -10.38 -14.46
N THR A 127 9.00 -10.66 -15.51
CA THR A 127 9.54 -10.93 -16.86
C THR A 127 10.20 -9.68 -17.46
N ALA A 128 9.61 -8.50 -17.31
CA ALA A 128 10.19 -7.26 -17.81
C ALA A 128 11.48 -6.89 -17.06
N GLN A 129 11.50 -7.06 -15.73
CA GLN A 129 12.69 -6.83 -14.90
C GLN A 129 13.87 -7.73 -15.32
N SER A 130 13.63 -9.01 -15.61
CA SER A 130 14.70 -9.91 -16.06
C SER A 130 15.34 -9.49 -17.39
N LYS A 131 14.64 -8.66 -18.17
CA LYS A 131 15.12 -8.10 -19.45
C LYS A 131 15.63 -6.66 -19.33
N GLY A 132 15.53 -6.05 -18.15
CA GLY A 132 15.86 -4.62 -17.96
C GLY A 132 14.87 -3.67 -18.65
N GLU A 133 13.64 -4.11 -18.90
CA GLU A 133 12.60 -3.37 -19.62
C GLU A 133 11.53 -2.85 -18.65
N LYS A 134 10.80 -1.81 -19.09
CA LYS A 134 9.60 -1.37 -18.38
C LYS A 134 8.45 -2.34 -18.64
N ALA A 135 7.76 -2.73 -17.57
CA ALA A 135 6.58 -3.56 -17.68
C ALA A 135 5.37 -2.72 -18.15
N VAL A 136 4.83 -3.05 -19.31
CA VAL A 136 3.68 -2.37 -19.90
C VAL A 136 2.60 -3.40 -20.25
N ILE A 137 1.33 -3.01 -20.12
CA ILE A 137 0.18 -3.83 -20.51
C ILE A 137 -0.82 -2.96 -21.26
N ALA A 138 -1.40 -3.52 -22.34
CA ALA A 138 -2.49 -2.90 -23.06
C ALA A 138 -3.84 -3.20 -22.40
N GLN A 139 -4.81 -2.29 -22.54
CA GLN A 139 -6.18 -2.50 -22.03
C GLN A 139 -6.82 -3.74 -22.65
N GLU A 140 -6.63 -3.94 -23.96
CA GLU A 140 -7.14 -5.10 -24.70
C GLU A 140 -6.64 -6.42 -24.08
N THR A 141 -5.35 -6.45 -23.66
CA THR A 141 -4.80 -7.64 -22.99
C THR A 141 -5.42 -7.86 -21.62
N ILE A 142 -5.75 -6.78 -20.89
CA ILE A 142 -6.49 -6.89 -19.61
C ILE A 142 -7.89 -7.43 -19.86
N GLU A 143 -8.57 -6.94 -20.90
CA GLU A 143 -9.91 -7.41 -21.29
C GLU A 143 -9.89 -8.91 -21.67
N GLU A 144 -8.94 -9.33 -22.50
CA GLU A 144 -8.77 -10.75 -22.87
C GLU A 144 -8.52 -11.66 -21.66
N LEU A 145 -7.65 -11.23 -20.75
CA LEU A 145 -7.40 -11.95 -19.51
C LEU A 145 -8.67 -12.11 -18.68
N LEU A 146 -9.33 -10.99 -18.36
CA LEU A 146 -10.47 -10.97 -17.45
C LEU A 146 -11.71 -11.64 -18.05
N LYS A 147 -11.82 -11.72 -19.38
CA LYS A 147 -12.90 -12.42 -20.10
C LYS A 147 -13.03 -13.88 -19.70
N THR A 148 -11.93 -14.53 -19.33
CA THR A 148 -11.93 -15.93 -18.90
C THR A 148 -12.50 -16.12 -17.50
N PHE A 149 -12.47 -15.07 -16.66
CA PHE A 149 -12.80 -15.12 -15.23
C PHE A 149 -14.08 -14.37 -14.87
N ASP A 150 -14.71 -13.66 -15.80
CA ASP A 150 -15.94 -12.93 -15.57
C ASP A 150 -17.10 -13.60 -16.31
N VAL A 151 -18.07 -14.11 -15.55
CA VAL A 151 -19.26 -14.76 -16.10
C VAL A 151 -20.04 -13.86 -17.04
N SER A 152 -20.07 -12.54 -16.75
CA SER A 152 -20.78 -11.57 -17.58
C SER A 152 -20.18 -11.40 -18.99
N ALA A 153 -18.94 -11.82 -19.20
CA ALA A 153 -18.28 -11.78 -20.50
C ALA A 153 -19.00 -12.58 -21.60
N LYS A 154 -19.76 -13.61 -21.22
CA LYS A 154 -20.55 -14.45 -22.14
C LYS A 154 -21.99 -13.99 -22.32
N THR A 155 -22.54 -13.29 -21.34
CA THR A 155 -23.98 -12.99 -21.26
C THR A 155 -24.28 -11.51 -21.46
N ASN A 156 -23.37 -10.62 -21.07
CA ASN A 156 -23.59 -9.15 -21.07
C ASN A 156 -22.28 -8.39 -21.29
N GLU A 157 -21.93 -8.15 -22.53
CA GLU A 157 -20.69 -7.43 -22.92
C GLU A 157 -20.59 -6.02 -22.29
N ARG A 158 -21.70 -5.32 -22.13
CA ARG A 158 -21.70 -3.99 -21.49
C ARG A 158 -21.32 -4.06 -20.02
N GLN A 159 -21.85 -5.05 -19.30
CA GLN A 159 -21.53 -5.29 -17.89
C GLN A 159 -20.07 -5.70 -17.76
N PHE A 160 -19.58 -6.61 -18.58
CA PHE A 160 -18.19 -7.01 -18.62
C PHE A 160 -17.24 -5.82 -18.81
N LYS A 161 -17.47 -4.96 -19.81
CA LYS A 161 -16.67 -3.75 -20.02
C LYS A 161 -16.71 -2.81 -18.81
N SER A 162 -17.84 -2.70 -18.12
CA SER A 162 -17.96 -1.94 -16.89
C SER A 162 -17.08 -2.52 -15.77
N HIS A 163 -17.05 -3.85 -15.61
CA HIS A 163 -16.19 -4.52 -14.62
C HIS A 163 -14.70 -4.29 -14.92
N VAL A 164 -14.27 -4.48 -16.16
CA VAL A 164 -12.88 -4.21 -16.59
C VAL A 164 -12.46 -2.79 -16.29
N ASN A 165 -13.28 -1.81 -16.69
CA ASN A 165 -13.01 -0.39 -16.44
C ASN A 165 -12.93 -0.08 -14.93
N ALA A 166 -13.79 -0.71 -14.12
CA ALA A 166 -13.77 -0.56 -12.67
C ALA A 166 -12.47 -1.11 -12.05
N VAL A 167 -11.99 -2.28 -12.50
CA VAL A 167 -10.71 -2.87 -12.09
C VAL A 167 -9.56 -1.93 -12.45
N ILE A 168 -9.47 -1.51 -13.71
CA ILE A 168 -8.41 -0.59 -14.18
C ILE A 168 -8.44 0.72 -13.38
N LYS A 169 -9.62 1.31 -13.17
CA LYS A 169 -9.80 2.53 -12.38
C LYS A 169 -9.30 2.36 -10.94
N ARG A 170 -9.63 1.23 -10.27
CA ARG A 170 -9.16 0.95 -8.91
C ARG A 170 -7.64 0.83 -8.84
N LEU A 171 -7.03 0.08 -9.76
CA LEU A 171 -5.57 -0.10 -9.77
C LEU A 171 -4.82 1.18 -10.14
N THR A 172 -5.39 2.01 -11.05
CA THR A 172 -4.84 3.32 -11.39
C THR A 172 -4.95 4.31 -10.22
N ALA A 173 -6.08 4.35 -9.52
CA ALA A 173 -6.25 5.19 -8.32
C ALA A 173 -5.26 4.81 -7.20
N ARG A 174 -4.85 3.55 -7.14
CA ARG A 174 -3.82 3.03 -6.22
C ARG A 174 -2.40 3.16 -6.78
N LYS A 175 -2.23 3.81 -7.92
CA LYS A 175 -0.95 3.99 -8.63
C LYS A 175 -0.22 2.67 -8.95
N LEU A 176 -0.91 1.54 -8.99
CA LEU A 176 -0.36 0.25 -9.41
C LEU A 176 -0.28 0.12 -10.93
N LEU A 177 -1.15 0.84 -11.64
CA LEU A 177 -1.12 1.08 -13.07
C LEU A 177 -1.01 2.58 -13.34
N LYS A 178 -0.13 2.98 -14.24
CA LYS A 178 0.03 4.36 -14.70
C LYS A 178 -0.25 4.43 -16.19
N LYS A 179 -1.25 5.20 -16.59
CA LYS A 179 -1.59 5.37 -18.02
C LYS A 179 -0.44 6.05 -18.76
N LEU A 180 -0.03 5.52 -19.89
CA LEU A 180 1.02 6.05 -20.76
C LEU A 180 0.42 6.95 -21.85
N GLY A 181 0.36 8.26 -21.55
CA GLY A 181 -0.24 9.25 -22.47
C GLY A 181 -1.77 9.29 -22.45
N ASP A 182 -2.35 10.41 -22.90
CA ASP A 182 -3.79 10.64 -22.79
C ASP A 182 -4.62 9.83 -23.79
N ASN A 183 -4.08 9.61 -24.99
CA ASN A 183 -4.76 8.93 -26.09
C ASN A 183 -4.36 7.47 -26.28
N THR A 184 -3.66 6.87 -25.30
CA THR A 184 -3.25 5.47 -25.36
C THR A 184 -4.09 4.61 -24.42
N HIS A 185 -4.26 3.34 -24.80
CA HIS A 185 -4.82 2.30 -23.94
C HIS A 185 -3.70 1.43 -23.33
N LEU A 186 -2.52 2.05 -23.09
CA LEU A 186 -1.36 1.40 -22.51
C LEU A 186 -1.15 1.86 -21.07
N TYR A 187 -0.75 0.92 -20.23
CA TYR A 187 -0.47 1.16 -18.81
C TYR A 187 0.90 0.62 -18.44
N GLU A 188 1.71 1.46 -17.77
CA GLU A 188 2.94 1.04 -17.10
C GLU A 188 2.58 0.38 -15.78
N ILE A 189 3.17 -0.79 -15.50
CA ILE A 189 2.99 -1.52 -14.25
C ILE A 189 3.99 -1.00 -13.23
N CYS A 190 3.52 -0.56 -12.07
CA CYS A 190 4.39 0.01 -11.05
C CYS A 190 5.23 -1.05 -10.34
N LEU A 191 6.51 -0.74 -10.12
CA LEU A 191 7.45 -1.61 -9.39
C LEU A 191 7.01 -1.89 -7.94
N ALA A 192 6.31 -0.95 -7.31
CA ALA A 192 5.79 -1.11 -5.95
C ALA A 192 4.83 -2.30 -5.80
N LEU A 193 4.20 -2.76 -6.88
CA LEU A 193 3.32 -3.93 -6.88
C LEU A 193 4.00 -5.18 -6.28
N LYS A 194 5.31 -5.34 -6.53
CA LYS A 194 6.08 -6.47 -6.01
C LYS A 194 6.18 -6.50 -4.49
N LEU A 195 6.19 -5.32 -3.87
CA LEU A 195 6.39 -5.15 -2.43
C LEU A 195 5.09 -5.00 -1.65
N ILE A 196 4.08 -4.37 -2.26
CA ILE A 196 2.79 -4.06 -1.60
C ILE A 196 1.95 -5.31 -1.42
N PHE A 197 1.95 -6.19 -2.42
CA PHE A 197 1.16 -7.42 -2.39
C PHE A 197 2.07 -8.66 -2.38
N ASN A 198 1.93 -9.46 -1.34
CA ASN A 198 2.55 -10.77 -1.30
C ASN A 198 1.81 -11.73 -2.27
N VAL A 199 2.56 -12.60 -2.95
CA VAL A 199 1.99 -13.58 -3.90
C VAL A 199 1.05 -14.54 -3.17
N GLU A 200 1.45 -15.02 -2.00
CA GLU A 200 0.68 -15.97 -1.20
C GLU A 200 -0.67 -15.37 -0.80
N GLU A 201 -0.70 -14.09 -0.40
CA GLU A 201 -1.94 -13.37 -0.06
C GLU A 201 -2.87 -13.24 -1.28
N ILE A 202 -2.33 -12.89 -2.46
CA ILE A 202 -3.13 -12.76 -3.69
C ILE A 202 -3.70 -14.12 -4.11
N VAL A 203 -2.88 -15.18 -4.06
CA VAL A 203 -3.29 -16.53 -4.42
C VAL A 203 -4.35 -17.07 -3.45
N ALA A 204 -4.15 -16.87 -2.15
CA ALA A 204 -5.10 -17.26 -1.12
C ALA A 204 -6.45 -16.55 -1.30
N LEU A 205 -6.43 -15.25 -1.59
CA LEU A 205 -7.63 -14.46 -1.82
C LEU A 205 -8.37 -14.92 -3.09
N LYS A 206 -7.64 -15.17 -4.19
CA LYS A 206 -8.22 -15.70 -5.42
C LYS A 206 -8.91 -17.04 -5.16
N LYS A 207 -8.25 -17.95 -4.43
CA LYS A 207 -8.82 -19.25 -4.07
C LYS A 207 -10.07 -19.11 -3.22
N ALA A 208 -10.04 -18.26 -2.19
CA ALA A 208 -11.20 -18.01 -1.33
C ALA A 208 -12.44 -17.54 -2.11
N TYR A 209 -12.24 -16.68 -3.14
CA TYR A 209 -13.34 -16.26 -4.01
C TYR A 209 -13.85 -17.40 -4.92
N GLN A 210 -12.97 -18.28 -5.41
CA GLN A 210 -13.38 -19.44 -6.20
C GLN A 210 -14.18 -20.42 -5.35
N ASP A 211 -13.67 -20.77 -4.18
CA ASP A 211 -14.35 -21.70 -3.24
C ASP A 211 -15.73 -21.15 -2.84
N LYS A 212 -15.86 -19.85 -2.63
CA LYS A 212 -17.16 -19.22 -2.32
C LYS A 212 -18.13 -19.29 -3.50
N ALA A 213 -17.66 -19.02 -4.71
CA ALA A 213 -18.49 -19.10 -5.91
C ALA A 213 -18.99 -20.53 -6.16
N GLU A 214 -18.16 -21.56 -5.93
CA GLU A 214 -18.54 -22.96 -6.03
C GLU A 214 -19.59 -23.36 -4.97
N GLN A 215 -19.45 -22.85 -3.73
CA GLN A 215 -20.45 -23.07 -2.67
C GLN A 215 -21.78 -22.42 -2.98
N ASP A 216 -21.78 -21.19 -3.51
CA ASP A 216 -23.01 -20.49 -3.89
C ASP A 216 -23.75 -21.25 -5.03
N PHE A 217 -23.02 -21.85 -6.00
CA PHE A 217 -23.60 -22.70 -7.05
C PHE A 217 -24.22 -23.99 -6.48
N GLN A 218 -23.52 -24.67 -5.57
CA GLN A 218 -24.03 -25.91 -4.95
C GLN A 218 -25.29 -25.66 -4.11
N ASN A 219 -25.36 -24.51 -3.43
CA ASN A 219 -26.56 -24.18 -2.64
C ASN A 219 -27.77 -23.87 -3.53
N VAL A 220 -27.58 -23.26 -4.71
CA VAL A 220 -28.69 -23.02 -5.67
C VAL A 220 -29.21 -24.35 -6.25
N GLU A 221 -28.29 -25.26 -6.64
CA GLU A 221 -28.70 -26.58 -7.12
C GLU A 221 -29.42 -27.43 -6.05
N ALA A 222 -29.04 -27.27 -4.77
CA ALA A 222 -29.69 -27.95 -3.67
C ALA A 222 -31.10 -27.40 -3.36
N ASP A 223 -31.30 -26.08 -3.49
CA ASP A 223 -32.62 -25.44 -3.31
C ASP A 223 -33.57 -25.80 -4.45
N ASP A 224 -33.10 -25.81 -5.72
CA ASP A 224 -33.89 -26.22 -6.88
C ASP A 224 -34.34 -27.69 -6.80
N LEU A 225 -33.54 -28.60 -6.20
CA LEU A 225 -33.89 -29.99 -6.02
C LEU A 225 -34.94 -30.22 -4.91
N LEU A 226 -35.05 -29.28 -3.94
CA LEU A 226 -36.03 -29.37 -2.85
C LEU A 226 -37.43 -28.89 -3.30
N ASP A 227 -37.49 -27.97 -4.25
CA ASP A 227 -38.75 -27.47 -4.81
C ASP A 227 -39.44 -28.44 -5.77
N GLU A 228 -38.71 -29.41 -6.37
CA GLU A 228 -39.29 -30.45 -7.25
C GLU A 228 -40.00 -31.59 -6.49
N ASP A 229 -39.73 -31.77 -5.18
CA ASP A 229 -40.33 -32.84 -4.36
C ASP A 229 -41.66 -32.43 -3.66
N GLU A 230 -42.09 -31.15 -3.74
CA GLU A 230 -43.37 -30.68 -3.14
C GLU A 230 -44.57 -30.64 -4.12
N GLU A 231 -44.41 -31.03 -5.39
CA GLU A 231 -45.52 -31.14 -6.37
C GLU A 231 -45.96 -32.59 -6.64
N ILE A 232 -46.22 -33.42 -5.60
CA ILE A 232 -46.92 -34.72 -5.77
C ILE A 232 -48.11 -34.82 -4.82
#